data_e4ca35abc1a2ce9f684edb24cc53d7be
#
_entry.id   e4ca35abc1a2ce9f684edb24cc53d7be
#
_cell.length_a   1.000
_cell.length_b   1.000
_cell.length_c   1.000
_cell.angle_alpha   90.00
_cell.angle_beta   90.00
_cell.angle_gamma   90.00
#
_symmetry.space_group_name_H-M   'P 1'
#
loop_
_entity.id
_entity.type
_entity.pdbx_description
1 polymer ?
#
loop_
_entity_poly.entity_id
_entity_poly.type
_entity_poly.pdbx_seq_one_letter_code
_entity_poly.pdbx_strand_id
1 'polypeptide(L)'
;MSLLTPIALDEAAEPEAAGFVLAGGRSSRMGQDKSLVLFHGQPMIAYSLAALRQAAVPASISGGERALAAFAPLIKDKHPGLGPLAGICSALASTAVRRVVFLSVDAPLIPASLVRLFVRHAAITGAAITVASVNGFAQTFPAVLDRAVLPALERELASGRLGCFRAFQAAADSLKETVAVLPVELLIQAGQIANPLGLPATWWFLNANTPEDLRRAQILSAVLSKPNIA
;
A
#
# COMPACT_ATOMS: atom_id res chain seq x y z
N MET A 1 -7.47 28.72 -45.48
CA MET A 1 -6.52 27.64 -45.08
C MET A 1 -6.12 27.96 -43.66
N SER A 2 -6.78 27.31 -42.71
CA SER A 2 -6.50 27.47 -41.28
C SER A 2 -5.42 26.44 -40.89
N LEU A 3 -4.27 26.91 -40.46
CA LEU A 3 -3.17 26.09 -39.96
C LEU A 3 -3.59 25.56 -38.58
N LEU A 4 -3.86 24.26 -38.52
CA LEU A 4 -3.98 23.53 -37.25
C LEU A 4 -2.60 23.55 -36.57
N THR A 5 -2.48 24.29 -35.48
CA THR A 5 -1.33 24.23 -34.56
C THR A 5 -1.22 22.82 -34.00
N PRO A 6 -0.07 22.13 -34.06
CA PRO A 6 0.08 20.85 -33.43
C PRO A 6 -0.12 21.01 -31.91
N ILE A 7 -1.01 20.24 -31.32
CA ILE A 7 -1.12 20.11 -29.88
C ILE A 7 0.22 19.54 -29.42
N ALA A 8 0.96 20.33 -28.65
CA ALA A 8 2.19 19.88 -27.98
C ALA A 8 1.83 18.63 -27.15
N LEU A 9 2.49 17.51 -27.42
CA LEU A 9 2.42 16.32 -26.60
C LEU A 9 2.91 16.71 -25.20
N ASP A 10 2.02 16.53 -24.25
CA ASP A 10 2.12 16.84 -22.84
C ASP A 10 3.50 16.41 -22.29
N GLU A 11 4.26 17.35 -21.74
CA GLU A 11 5.38 17.06 -20.85
C GLU A 11 4.83 16.10 -19.81
N ALA A 12 5.50 14.97 -19.61
CA ALA A 12 5.02 13.87 -18.77
C ALA A 12 4.47 14.41 -17.44
N ALA A 13 3.14 14.45 -17.33
CA ALA A 13 2.46 14.95 -16.13
C ALA A 13 3.06 14.25 -14.92
N GLU A 14 3.40 15.03 -13.89
CA GLU A 14 3.92 14.43 -12.63
C GLU A 14 2.96 13.34 -12.15
N PRO A 15 3.47 12.19 -11.67
CA PRO A 15 2.62 11.09 -11.26
C PRO A 15 1.67 11.56 -10.15
N GLU A 16 0.39 11.22 -10.27
CA GLU A 16 -0.66 11.60 -9.31
C GLU A 16 -0.36 11.09 -7.88
N ALA A 17 0.39 9.99 -7.77
CA ALA A 17 0.83 9.41 -6.51
C ALA A 17 2.16 8.67 -6.67
N ALA A 18 2.92 8.54 -5.57
CA ALA A 18 4.06 7.64 -5.44
C ALA A 18 3.67 6.44 -4.56
N GLY A 19 4.14 5.23 -4.87
CA GLY A 19 3.82 4.02 -4.12
C GLY A 19 5.05 3.40 -3.45
N PHE A 20 4.88 2.96 -2.21
CA PHE A 20 5.92 2.26 -1.47
C PHE A 20 5.40 0.97 -0.87
N VAL A 21 6.14 -0.12 -1.11
CA VAL A 21 5.95 -1.37 -0.37
C VAL A 21 6.84 -1.37 0.86
N LEU A 22 6.23 -1.49 2.03
CA LEU A 22 6.95 -1.59 3.29
C LEU A 22 7.51 -3.00 3.44
N ALA A 23 8.82 -3.15 3.31
CA ALA A 23 9.52 -4.44 3.37
C ALA A 23 10.41 -4.59 4.62
N GLY A 24 10.40 -3.60 5.53
CA GLY A 24 11.16 -3.62 6.77
C GLY A 24 10.40 -4.34 7.89
N GLY A 25 11.12 -5.11 8.68
CA GLY A 25 10.63 -5.77 9.88
C GLY A 25 11.50 -6.96 10.25
N ARG A 26 11.63 -7.28 11.55
CA ARG A 26 12.32 -8.49 11.99
C ARG A 26 11.44 -9.70 11.65
N SER A 27 11.71 -10.36 10.52
CA SER A 27 11.08 -11.63 10.10
C SER A 27 11.57 -12.83 10.94
N SER A 28 11.71 -12.65 12.28
CA SER A 28 12.25 -13.68 13.18
C SER A 28 11.43 -14.99 13.20
N ARG A 29 10.16 -14.92 12.80
CA ARG A 29 9.24 -16.08 12.81
C ARG A 29 9.28 -16.92 11.53
N MET A 30 9.79 -16.39 10.43
CA MET A 30 9.84 -17.08 9.13
C MET A 30 11.24 -17.62 8.80
N GLY A 31 12.27 -17.29 9.61
CA GLY A 31 13.66 -17.75 9.41
C GLY A 31 14.38 -17.15 8.19
N GLN A 32 13.67 -16.36 7.39
CA GLN A 32 14.19 -15.69 6.18
C GLN A 32 13.46 -14.36 5.95
N ASP A 33 13.97 -13.52 5.04
CA ASP A 33 13.29 -12.28 4.64
C ASP A 33 11.93 -12.60 4.05
N LYS A 34 10.87 -12.16 4.74
CA LYS A 34 9.48 -12.39 4.37
C LYS A 34 9.16 -11.89 2.96
N SER A 35 9.83 -10.82 2.50
CA SER A 35 9.64 -10.25 1.17
C SER A 35 9.99 -11.22 0.05
N LEU A 36 10.93 -12.13 0.30
CA LEU A 36 11.43 -13.13 -0.65
C LEU A 36 10.75 -14.50 -0.52
N VAL A 37 9.90 -14.68 0.48
CA VAL A 37 9.12 -15.93 0.63
C VAL A 37 8.20 -16.10 -0.58
N LEU A 38 8.14 -17.32 -1.11
CA LEU A 38 7.34 -17.62 -2.30
C LEU A 38 5.86 -17.79 -1.97
N PHE A 39 5.03 -17.03 -2.68
CA PHE A 39 3.59 -17.16 -2.73
C PHE A 39 3.21 -17.52 -4.18
N HIS A 40 2.59 -18.68 -4.41
CA HIS A 40 2.34 -19.20 -5.76
C HIS A 40 3.56 -19.10 -6.73
N GLY A 41 4.75 -19.45 -6.25
CA GLY A 41 5.98 -19.44 -7.05
C GLY A 41 6.61 -18.07 -7.32
N GLN A 42 6.04 -16.99 -6.79
CA GLN A 42 6.57 -15.62 -6.90
C GLN A 42 6.91 -15.06 -5.51
N PRO A 43 7.97 -14.27 -5.34
CA PRO A 43 8.25 -13.58 -4.08
C PRO A 43 7.09 -12.67 -3.65
N MET A 44 6.75 -12.64 -2.36
CA MET A 44 5.64 -11.84 -1.84
C MET A 44 5.73 -10.37 -2.22
N ILE A 45 6.95 -9.81 -2.26
CA ILE A 45 7.18 -8.42 -2.68
C ILE A 45 6.65 -8.13 -4.09
N ALA A 46 6.71 -9.11 -4.99
CA ALA A 46 6.26 -8.95 -6.37
C ALA A 46 4.75 -8.68 -6.48
N TYR A 47 3.93 -9.25 -5.58
CA TYR A 47 2.47 -9.03 -5.56
C TYR A 47 2.12 -7.58 -5.19
N SER A 48 2.71 -7.07 -4.11
CA SER A 48 2.45 -5.69 -3.69
C SER A 48 2.96 -4.68 -4.72
N LEU A 49 4.14 -4.92 -5.33
CA LEU A 49 4.64 -4.10 -6.42
C LEU A 49 3.75 -4.18 -7.67
N ALA A 50 3.23 -5.37 -8.01
CA ALA A 50 2.30 -5.54 -9.12
C ALA A 50 0.98 -4.78 -8.87
N ALA A 51 0.44 -4.79 -7.65
CA ALA A 51 -0.77 -4.04 -7.29
C ALA A 51 -0.59 -2.52 -7.51
N LEU A 52 0.56 -1.96 -7.11
CA LEU A 52 0.90 -0.55 -7.37
C LEU A 52 1.01 -0.26 -8.88
N ARG A 53 1.80 -1.06 -9.60
CA ARG A 53 2.01 -0.89 -11.05
C ARG A 53 0.71 -0.99 -11.84
N GLN A 54 -0.14 -1.98 -11.53
CA GLN A 54 -1.47 -2.15 -12.15
C GLN A 54 -2.43 -1.01 -11.78
N ALA A 55 -2.19 -0.33 -10.66
CA ALA A 55 -2.92 0.89 -10.30
C ALA A 55 -2.36 2.15 -10.98
N ALA A 56 -1.37 2.03 -11.86
CA ALA A 56 -0.64 3.12 -12.50
C ALA A 56 0.10 4.04 -11.49
N VAL A 57 0.55 3.46 -10.36
CA VAL A 57 1.33 4.15 -9.33
C VAL A 57 2.79 3.72 -9.43
N PRO A 58 3.75 4.64 -9.65
CA PRO A 58 5.18 4.33 -9.62
C PRO A 58 5.56 3.67 -8.31
N ALA A 59 6.19 2.49 -8.38
CA ALA A 59 6.40 1.64 -7.23
C ALA A 59 7.87 1.62 -6.78
N SER A 60 8.09 1.83 -5.49
CA SER A 60 9.38 1.72 -4.79
C SER A 60 9.24 0.83 -3.56
N ILE A 61 10.35 0.47 -2.94
CA ILE A 61 10.40 -0.33 -1.71
C ILE A 61 10.98 0.55 -0.60
N SER A 62 10.36 0.52 0.58
CA SER A 62 10.88 1.18 1.78
C SER A 62 11.35 0.14 2.79
N GLY A 63 12.64 0.22 3.17
CA GLY A 63 13.28 -0.73 4.08
C GLY A 63 13.62 -2.08 3.42
N GLY A 64 13.99 -3.07 4.24
CA GLY A 64 14.38 -4.38 3.76
C GLY A 64 15.85 -4.50 3.35
N GLU A 65 16.21 -5.68 2.85
CA GLU A 65 17.58 -5.99 2.45
C GLU A 65 17.92 -5.47 1.06
N ARG A 66 19.22 -5.28 0.79
CA ARG A 66 19.73 -4.79 -0.51
C ARG A 66 19.28 -5.65 -1.69
N ALA A 67 19.04 -6.93 -1.49
CA ALA A 67 18.55 -7.85 -2.51
C ALA A 67 17.22 -7.40 -3.13
N LEU A 68 16.40 -6.67 -2.40
CA LEU A 68 15.12 -6.17 -2.89
C LEU A 68 15.25 -5.09 -3.97
N ALA A 69 16.42 -4.46 -4.12
CA ALA A 69 16.69 -3.50 -5.19
C ALA A 69 16.59 -4.11 -6.60
N ALA A 70 16.61 -5.44 -6.72
CA ALA A 70 16.36 -6.13 -7.97
C ALA A 70 14.88 -6.04 -8.46
N PHE A 71 13.94 -5.73 -7.58
CA PHE A 71 12.50 -5.69 -7.87
C PHE A 71 11.98 -4.27 -8.16
N ALA A 72 12.49 -3.26 -7.45
CA ALA A 72 12.13 -1.85 -7.60
C ALA A 72 13.16 -0.95 -6.89
N PRO A 73 13.14 0.39 -7.13
CA PRO A 73 13.96 1.34 -6.40
C PRO A 73 13.79 1.15 -4.89
N LEU A 74 14.92 1.06 -4.17
CA LEU A 74 14.96 0.79 -2.74
C LEU A 74 15.30 2.05 -1.96
N ILE A 75 14.40 2.46 -1.05
CA ILE A 75 14.62 3.56 -0.12
C ILE A 75 15.11 2.99 1.22
N LYS A 76 16.28 3.44 1.64
CA LYS A 76 16.87 3.02 2.91
C LYS A 76 16.08 3.63 4.07
N ASP A 77 15.72 2.79 5.05
CA ASP A 77 15.12 3.26 6.28
C ASP A 77 16.14 4.09 7.08
N LYS A 78 15.75 5.32 7.44
CA LYS A 78 16.60 6.23 8.25
C LYS A 78 16.68 5.82 9.73
N HIS A 79 15.67 5.06 10.20
CA HIS A 79 15.53 4.62 11.58
C HIS A 79 15.27 3.11 11.64
N PRO A 80 16.25 2.27 11.25
CA PRO A 80 16.05 0.82 11.15
C PRO A 80 15.70 0.22 12.51
N GLY A 81 14.76 -0.72 12.49
CA GLY A 81 14.31 -1.42 13.69
C GLY A 81 13.17 -0.74 14.47
N LEU A 82 12.72 0.46 14.08
CA LEU A 82 11.57 1.15 14.69
C LEU A 82 10.23 0.80 14.03
N GLY A 83 10.19 -0.25 13.22
CA GLY A 83 8.96 -0.76 12.63
C GLY A 83 8.46 0.03 11.41
N PRO A 84 7.22 -0.25 10.95
CA PRO A 84 6.73 0.28 9.69
C PRO A 84 6.57 1.81 9.67
N LEU A 85 6.37 2.47 10.83
CA LEU A 85 6.26 3.92 10.91
C LEU A 85 7.56 4.61 10.46
N ALA A 86 8.72 4.05 10.81
CA ALA A 86 10.02 4.57 10.38
C ALA A 86 10.19 4.49 8.85
N GLY A 87 9.78 3.35 8.25
CA GLY A 87 9.76 3.18 6.80
C GLY A 87 8.83 4.18 6.11
N ILE A 88 7.65 4.45 6.67
CA ILE A 88 6.71 5.46 6.18
C ILE A 88 7.34 6.86 6.19
N CYS A 89 7.93 7.28 7.32
CA CYS A 89 8.61 8.58 7.41
C CYS A 89 9.76 8.69 6.40
N SER A 90 10.58 7.64 6.27
CA SER A 90 11.68 7.59 5.31
C SER A 90 11.21 7.71 3.86
N ALA A 91 10.12 7.02 3.51
CA ALA A 91 9.52 7.07 2.18
C ALA A 91 8.92 8.46 1.87
N LEU A 92 8.12 9.02 2.79
CA LEU A 92 7.55 10.36 2.64
C LEU A 92 8.63 11.44 2.47
N ALA A 93 9.75 11.32 3.20
CA ALA A 93 10.88 12.23 3.08
C ALA A 93 11.66 12.07 1.77
N SER A 94 11.56 10.94 1.06
CA SER A 94 12.29 10.62 -0.16
C SER A 94 11.60 11.10 -1.45
N THR A 95 10.36 11.55 -1.38
CA THR A 95 9.58 11.97 -2.55
C THR A 95 9.04 13.39 -2.40
N ALA A 96 8.89 14.10 -3.52
CA ALA A 96 8.18 15.38 -3.60
C ALA A 96 6.69 15.19 -3.92
N VAL A 97 6.28 14.01 -4.37
CA VAL A 97 4.89 13.70 -4.74
C VAL A 97 3.99 13.85 -3.52
N ARG A 98 2.89 14.57 -3.70
CA ARG A 98 1.98 14.94 -2.61
C ARG A 98 1.29 13.72 -2.00
N ARG A 99 0.78 12.80 -2.83
CA ARG A 99 0.06 11.61 -2.37
C ARG A 99 0.96 10.39 -2.40
N VAL A 100 1.02 9.69 -1.29
CA VAL A 100 1.90 8.53 -1.17
C VAL A 100 1.09 7.31 -0.71
N VAL A 101 1.15 6.26 -1.52
CA VAL A 101 0.48 4.97 -1.25
C VAL A 101 1.44 4.06 -0.51
N PHE A 102 0.97 3.46 0.56
CA PHE A 102 1.71 2.45 1.32
C PHE A 102 0.99 1.10 1.27
N LEU A 103 1.72 0.09 0.85
CA LEU A 103 1.33 -1.31 0.96
C LEU A 103 2.28 -2.04 1.91
N SER A 104 1.77 -3.03 2.63
CA SER A 104 2.61 -3.98 3.36
C SER A 104 2.94 -5.19 2.48
N VAL A 105 4.15 -5.71 2.60
CA VAL A 105 4.57 -6.92 1.88
C VAL A 105 3.78 -8.16 2.28
N ASP A 106 3.20 -8.15 3.49
CA ASP A 106 2.49 -9.31 4.06
C ASP A 106 1.03 -9.46 3.63
N ALA A 107 0.50 -8.52 2.85
CA ALA A 107 -0.86 -8.59 2.30
C ALA A 107 -0.84 -8.74 0.76
N PRO A 108 -0.45 -9.90 0.21
CA PRO A 108 -0.23 -10.09 -1.23
C PRO A 108 -1.52 -10.09 -2.06
N LEU A 109 -2.69 -10.13 -1.44
CA LEU A 109 -3.99 -10.24 -2.10
C LEU A 109 -4.72 -8.89 -2.28
N ILE A 110 -4.10 -7.78 -1.91
CA ILE A 110 -4.66 -6.43 -2.12
C ILE A 110 -4.81 -6.16 -3.62
N PRO A 111 -6.04 -5.90 -4.12
CA PRO A 111 -6.25 -5.66 -5.54
C PRO A 111 -5.88 -4.23 -5.95
N ALA A 112 -5.39 -4.08 -7.17
CA ALA A 112 -5.06 -2.78 -7.77
C ALA A 112 -6.27 -1.84 -7.86
N SER A 113 -7.49 -2.39 -7.98
CA SER A 113 -8.74 -1.59 -7.99
C SER A 113 -8.93 -0.80 -6.70
N LEU A 114 -8.59 -1.39 -5.53
CA LEU A 114 -8.65 -0.70 -4.24
C LEU A 114 -7.61 0.42 -4.16
N VAL A 115 -6.38 0.16 -4.63
CA VAL A 115 -5.30 1.17 -4.67
C VAL A 115 -5.72 2.36 -5.53
N ARG A 116 -6.21 2.13 -6.76
CA ARG A 116 -6.70 3.19 -7.65
C ARG A 116 -7.80 4.02 -7.01
N LEU A 117 -8.77 3.34 -6.40
CA LEU A 117 -9.89 4.03 -5.75
C LEU A 117 -9.39 4.92 -4.62
N PHE A 118 -8.44 4.46 -3.81
CA PHE A 118 -7.88 5.24 -2.70
C PHE A 118 -7.14 6.49 -3.18
N VAL A 119 -6.30 6.36 -4.22
CA VAL A 119 -5.61 7.50 -4.83
C VAL A 119 -6.64 8.52 -5.36
N ARG A 120 -7.64 8.05 -6.11
CA ARG A 120 -8.70 8.91 -6.63
C ARG A 120 -9.52 9.58 -5.52
N HIS A 121 -9.88 8.83 -4.46
CA HIS A 121 -10.60 9.38 -3.32
C HIS A 121 -9.79 10.50 -2.65
N ALA A 122 -8.52 10.25 -2.33
CA ALA A 122 -7.64 11.26 -1.73
C ALA A 122 -7.43 12.47 -2.67
N ALA A 123 -7.42 12.26 -3.99
CA ALA A 123 -7.32 13.33 -4.96
C ALA A 123 -8.56 14.25 -4.96
N ILE A 124 -9.75 13.66 -4.90
CA ILE A 124 -11.02 14.39 -4.96
C ILE A 124 -11.33 15.07 -3.63
N THR A 125 -11.14 14.37 -2.50
CA THR A 125 -11.54 14.87 -1.18
C THR A 125 -10.48 15.72 -0.51
N GLY A 126 -9.22 15.62 -0.93
CA GLY A 126 -8.08 16.23 -0.26
C GLY A 126 -7.72 15.56 1.07
N ALA A 127 -8.34 14.42 1.43
CA ALA A 127 -8.11 13.74 2.70
C ALA A 127 -6.62 13.51 2.97
N ALA A 128 -6.15 13.93 4.14
CA ALA A 128 -4.76 13.79 4.54
C ALA A 128 -4.33 12.31 4.69
N ILE A 129 -5.27 11.46 5.10
CA ILE A 129 -5.05 10.02 5.26
C ILE A 129 -6.31 9.26 4.86
N THR A 130 -6.15 8.26 3.99
CA THR A 130 -7.22 7.34 3.57
C THR A 130 -6.79 5.90 3.84
N VAL A 131 -7.64 5.13 4.51
CA VAL A 131 -7.45 3.71 4.81
C VAL A 131 -8.74 2.91 4.55
N ALA A 132 -8.64 1.57 4.55
CA ALA A 132 -9.79 0.69 4.45
C ALA A 132 -10.45 0.40 5.81
N SER A 133 -11.72 -0.02 5.82
CA SER A 133 -12.26 -0.90 6.85
C SER A 133 -12.85 -2.17 6.26
N VAL A 134 -12.77 -3.25 7.03
CA VAL A 134 -13.36 -4.56 6.71
C VAL A 134 -14.05 -5.08 7.97
N ASN A 135 -15.30 -5.51 7.85
CA ASN A 135 -16.14 -5.91 8.99
C ASN A 135 -16.21 -4.84 10.10
N GLY A 136 -16.16 -3.55 9.74
CA GLY A 136 -16.15 -2.43 10.67
C GLY A 136 -14.81 -2.12 11.33
N PHE A 137 -13.75 -2.90 11.05
CA PHE A 137 -12.41 -2.68 11.61
C PHE A 137 -11.49 -2.00 10.60
N ALA A 138 -10.91 -0.87 11.00
CA ALA A 138 -9.94 -0.16 10.19
C ALA A 138 -8.68 -1.00 9.95
N GLN A 139 -8.22 -1.00 8.70
CA GLN A 139 -7.00 -1.65 8.25
C GLN A 139 -5.91 -0.59 8.08
N THR A 140 -4.74 -0.81 8.68
CA THR A 140 -3.65 0.17 8.58
C THR A 140 -3.11 0.30 7.15
N PHE A 141 -3.10 -0.82 6.40
CA PHE A 141 -2.67 -0.88 5.00
C PHE A 141 -3.70 -1.64 4.14
N PRO A 142 -3.88 -1.22 2.86
CA PRO A 142 -3.26 -0.09 2.17
C PRO A 142 -3.65 1.25 2.79
N ALA A 143 -2.74 2.23 2.70
CA ALA A 143 -3.01 3.61 3.10
C ALA A 143 -2.55 4.57 2.02
N VAL A 144 -3.30 5.67 1.83
CA VAL A 144 -2.83 6.83 1.07
C VAL A 144 -2.65 7.98 2.04
N LEU A 145 -1.46 8.56 2.06
CA LEU A 145 -1.09 9.67 2.93
C LEU A 145 -0.76 10.90 2.08
N ASP A 146 -1.27 12.07 2.47
CA ASP A 146 -0.73 13.34 1.99
C ASP A 146 0.64 13.55 2.65
N ARG A 147 1.63 14.00 1.87
CA ARG A 147 2.99 14.25 2.37
C ARG A 147 3.02 15.27 3.53
N ALA A 148 2.01 16.13 3.63
CA ALA A 148 1.89 17.12 4.71
C ALA A 148 1.81 16.49 6.10
N VAL A 149 1.45 15.19 6.23
CA VAL A 149 1.41 14.49 7.53
C VAL A 149 2.81 14.16 8.08
N LEU A 150 3.87 14.21 7.26
CA LEU A 150 5.22 13.80 7.64
C LEU A 150 5.72 14.40 8.96
N PRO A 151 5.63 15.73 9.21
CA PRO A 151 6.14 16.30 10.46
C PRO A 151 5.44 15.75 11.71
N ALA A 152 4.15 15.39 11.60
CA ALA A 152 3.41 14.79 12.70
C ALA A 152 3.82 13.34 12.94
N LEU A 153 4.01 12.56 11.88
CA LEU A 153 4.49 11.18 11.98
C LEU A 153 5.91 11.10 12.56
N GLU A 154 6.79 12.04 12.19
CA GLU A 154 8.14 12.13 12.77
C GLU A 154 8.11 12.45 14.27
N ARG A 155 7.17 13.29 14.75
CA ARG A 155 6.97 13.52 16.18
C ARG A 155 6.50 12.26 16.92
N GLU A 156 5.59 11.49 16.33
CA GLU A 156 5.15 10.22 16.91
C GLU A 156 6.32 9.22 16.98
N LEU A 157 7.10 9.10 15.91
CA LEU A 157 8.29 8.26 15.85
C LEU A 157 9.32 8.66 16.92
N ALA A 158 9.64 9.93 17.03
CA ALA A 158 10.61 10.46 17.99
C ALA A 158 10.16 10.26 19.45
N SER A 159 8.85 10.24 19.70
CA SER A 159 8.30 9.99 21.05
C SER A 159 8.17 8.50 21.38
N GLY A 160 8.60 7.59 20.50
CA GLY A 160 8.51 6.14 20.68
C GLY A 160 7.09 5.56 20.51
N ARG A 161 6.13 6.34 20.02
CA ARG A 161 4.78 5.87 19.69
C ARG A 161 4.76 5.29 18.29
N LEU A 162 5.08 4.01 18.16
CA LEU A 162 5.38 3.34 16.88
C LEU A 162 4.16 2.72 16.18
N GLY A 163 2.97 2.76 16.80
CA GLY A 163 1.74 2.20 16.23
C GLY A 163 1.21 3.04 15.07
N CYS A 164 1.29 2.53 13.82
CA CYS A 164 0.97 3.28 12.61
C CYS A 164 -0.43 3.91 12.63
N PHE A 165 -1.49 3.15 12.98
CA PHE A 165 -2.85 3.69 12.94
C PHE A 165 -3.06 4.83 13.94
N ARG A 166 -2.49 4.72 15.15
CA ARG A 166 -2.52 5.81 16.15
C ARG A 166 -1.72 7.02 15.67
N ALA A 167 -0.57 6.80 15.04
CA ALA A 167 0.22 7.87 14.44
C ALA A 167 -0.55 8.56 13.29
N PHE A 168 -1.31 7.81 12.50
CA PHE A 168 -2.19 8.35 11.46
C PHE A 168 -3.29 9.25 12.06
N GLN A 169 -3.94 8.80 13.14
CA GLN A 169 -4.93 9.61 13.85
C GLN A 169 -4.31 10.91 14.35
N ALA A 170 -3.19 10.84 15.07
CA ALA A 170 -2.50 12.01 15.58
C ALA A 170 -2.04 12.97 14.45
N ALA A 171 -1.63 12.42 13.31
CA ALA A 171 -1.23 13.23 12.16
C ALA A 171 -2.44 13.93 11.50
N ALA A 172 -3.56 13.24 11.32
CA ALA A 172 -4.80 13.85 10.83
C ALA A 172 -5.30 14.95 11.77
N ASP A 173 -5.35 14.68 13.09
CA ASP A 173 -5.74 15.65 14.11
C ASP A 173 -4.86 16.92 14.08
N SER A 174 -3.55 16.76 13.82
CA SER A 174 -2.63 17.92 13.71
C SER A 174 -2.94 18.84 12.53
N LEU A 175 -3.64 18.33 11.52
CA LEU A 175 -4.14 19.07 10.36
C LEU A 175 -5.62 19.48 10.51
N LYS A 176 -6.24 19.22 11.67
CA LYS A 176 -7.67 19.42 11.93
C LYS A 176 -8.57 18.59 11.01
N GLU A 177 -8.11 17.41 10.64
CA GLU A 177 -8.81 16.44 9.82
C GLU A 177 -9.02 15.13 10.60
N THR A 178 -9.79 14.23 10.00
CA THR A 178 -9.94 12.85 10.49
C THR A 178 -9.38 11.89 9.44
N VAL A 179 -9.01 10.68 9.86
CA VAL A 179 -8.65 9.61 8.94
C VAL A 179 -9.89 9.21 8.14
N ALA A 180 -9.84 9.31 6.83
CA ALA A 180 -10.90 8.81 5.95
C ALA A 180 -10.85 7.27 5.92
N VAL A 181 -11.88 6.64 6.48
CA VAL A 181 -12.00 5.17 6.55
C VAL A 181 -13.06 4.70 5.58
N LEU A 182 -12.65 3.97 4.54
CA LEU A 182 -13.54 3.51 3.47
C LEU A 182 -13.97 2.05 3.67
N PRO A 183 -15.27 1.76 3.82
CA PRO A 183 -15.78 0.40 4.02
C PRO A 183 -15.72 -0.39 2.70
N VAL A 184 -14.82 -1.37 2.63
CA VAL A 184 -14.52 -2.15 1.41
C VAL A 184 -15.76 -2.91 0.90
N GLU A 185 -16.58 -3.45 1.79
CA GLU A 185 -17.79 -4.17 1.46
C GLU A 185 -18.79 -3.30 0.68
N LEU A 186 -18.97 -2.04 1.11
CA LEU A 186 -19.86 -1.10 0.42
C LEU A 186 -19.30 -0.71 -0.96
N LEU A 187 -17.97 -0.57 -1.07
CA LEU A 187 -17.32 -0.27 -2.35
C LEU A 187 -17.47 -1.42 -3.35
N ILE A 188 -17.43 -2.67 -2.88
CA ILE A 188 -17.70 -3.87 -3.70
C ILE A 188 -19.16 -3.89 -4.12
N GLN A 189 -20.09 -3.69 -3.19
CA GLN A 189 -21.55 -3.67 -3.48
C GLN A 189 -21.90 -2.58 -4.50
N ALA A 190 -21.23 -1.42 -4.43
CA ALA A 190 -21.39 -0.33 -5.38
C ALA A 190 -20.70 -0.58 -6.73
N GLY A 191 -20.03 -1.72 -6.92
CA GLY A 191 -19.31 -2.05 -8.15
C GLY A 191 -18.06 -1.19 -8.42
N GLN A 192 -17.57 -0.46 -7.41
CA GLN A 192 -16.44 0.45 -7.57
C GLN A 192 -15.10 -0.27 -7.56
N ILE A 193 -15.01 -1.38 -6.86
CA ILE A 193 -13.81 -2.22 -6.75
C ILE A 193 -14.16 -3.70 -6.86
N ALA A 194 -13.22 -4.47 -7.37
CA ALA A 194 -13.31 -5.93 -7.43
C ALA A 194 -11.92 -6.55 -7.24
N ASN A 195 -11.89 -7.78 -6.72
CA ASN A 195 -10.70 -8.61 -6.75
C ASN A 195 -10.74 -9.46 -8.02
N PRO A 196 -9.68 -9.50 -8.85
CA PRO A 196 -9.64 -10.31 -10.08
C PRO A 196 -9.86 -11.81 -9.86
N LEU A 197 -9.58 -12.30 -8.65
CA LEU A 197 -9.76 -13.70 -8.25
C LEU A 197 -11.13 -13.97 -7.62
N GLY A 198 -12.02 -12.97 -7.56
CA GLY A 198 -13.33 -13.11 -6.91
C GLY A 198 -13.27 -13.31 -5.39
N LEU A 199 -12.15 -12.96 -4.75
CA LEU A 199 -11.95 -13.15 -3.33
C LEU A 199 -12.87 -12.25 -2.50
N PRO A 200 -13.45 -12.73 -1.37
CA PRO A 200 -14.12 -11.89 -0.40
C PRO A 200 -13.21 -10.80 0.19
N ALA A 201 -13.79 -9.65 0.56
CA ALA A 201 -13.06 -8.50 1.10
C ALA A 201 -12.11 -8.87 2.26
N THR A 202 -12.56 -9.73 3.16
CA THR A 202 -11.78 -10.20 4.31
C THR A 202 -10.47 -10.88 3.96
N TRP A 203 -10.39 -11.48 2.78
CA TRP A 203 -9.18 -12.19 2.34
C TRP A 203 -8.15 -11.26 1.67
N TRP A 204 -8.57 -10.10 1.19
CA TRP A 204 -7.63 -9.13 0.63
C TRP A 204 -6.62 -8.64 1.67
N PHE A 205 -7.05 -8.58 2.95
CA PHE A 205 -6.28 -8.11 4.09
C PHE A 205 -5.67 -9.24 4.92
N LEU A 206 -5.65 -10.46 4.37
CA LEU A 206 -5.03 -11.59 5.05
C LEU A 206 -3.51 -11.39 5.10
N ASN A 207 -2.99 -11.21 6.32
CA ASN A 207 -1.57 -11.05 6.56
C ASN A 207 -0.88 -12.43 6.65
N ALA A 208 0.06 -12.70 5.75
CA ALA A 208 0.87 -13.91 5.76
C ALA A 208 2.05 -13.75 6.74
N ASN A 209 1.80 -13.81 8.05
CA ASN A 209 2.81 -13.62 9.11
C ASN A 209 3.54 -14.91 9.50
N THR A 210 2.95 -16.06 9.22
CA THR A 210 3.49 -17.39 9.52
C THR A 210 3.45 -18.27 8.27
N PRO A 211 4.22 -19.38 8.22
CA PRO A 211 4.09 -20.36 7.13
C PRO A 211 2.67 -20.94 6.99
N GLU A 212 1.90 -20.99 8.09
CA GLU A 212 0.51 -21.45 8.08
C GLU A 212 -0.41 -20.41 7.43
N ASP A 213 -0.28 -19.12 7.78
CA ASP A 213 -1.02 -18.03 7.12
C ASP A 213 -0.75 -18.03 5.61
N LEU A 214 0.52 -18.21 5.22
CA LEU A 214 0.91 -18.25 3.82
C LEU A 214 0.24 -19.42 3.09
N ARG A 215 0.28 -20.64 3.67
CA ARG A 215 -0.40 -21.81 3.11
C ARG A 215 -1.90 -21.60 3.00
N ARG A 216 -2.52 -21.01 4.04
CA ARG A 216 -3.94 -20.67 4.02
C ARG A 216 -4.27 -19.70 2.90
N ALA A 217 -3.50 -18.62 2.74
CA ALA A 217 -3.66 -17.66 1.65
C ALA A 217 -3.52 -18.33 0.27
N GLN A 218 -2.55 -19.24 0.10
CA GLN A 218 -2.34 -19.99 -1.14
C GLN A 218 -3.52 -20.89 -1.49
N ILE A 219 -4.02 -21.66 -0.52
CA ILE A 219 -5.18 -22.55 -0.72
C ILE A 219 -6.40 -21.73 -1.13
N LEU A 220 -6.70 -20.67 -0.39
CA LEU A 220 -7.87 -19.83 -0.61
C LEU A 220 -7.84 -19.17 -2.00
N SER A 221 -6.69 -18.63 -2.41
CA SER A 221 -6.55 -17.99 -3.73
C SER A 221 -6.54 -18.99 -4.88
N ALA A 222 -6.02 -20.23 -4.68
CA ALA A 222 -6.00 -21.27 -5.70
C ALA A 222 -7.38 -21.88 -5.99
N VAL A 223 -8.22 -22.01 -4.97
CA VAL A 223 -9.59 -22.59 -5.10
C VAL A 223 -10.47 -21.73 -6.01
N LEU A 224 -10.33 -20.40 -5.93
CA LEU A 224 -11.16 -19.47 -6.69
C LEU A 224 -10.57 -19.08 -8.04
N SER A 225 -9.29 -19.38 -8.29
CA SER A 225 -8.64 -19.18 -9.59
C SER A 225 -8.98 -20.27 -10.61
N LYS A 226 -9.68 -21.34 -10.21
CA LYS A 226 -10.16 -22.35 -11.16
C LYS A 226 -11.40 -21.78 -11.87
N PRO A 227 -11.39 -21.70 -13.24
CA PRO A 227 -12.61 -21.35 -13.95
C PRO A 227 -13.70 -22.34 -13.56
N ASN A 228 -14.88 -21.85 -13.20
CA ASN A 228 -16.08 -22.67 -13.08
C ASN A 228 -16.31 -23.30 -14.47
N ILE A 229 -15.85 -24.54 -14.64
CA ILE A 229 -16.24 -25.37 -15.78
C ILE A 229 -17.64 -25.88 -15.43
N ALA A 230 -18.65 -25.14 -15.85
CA ALA A 230 -20.02 -25.59 -15.95
C ALA A 230 -20.36 -25.85 -17.41
#